data_341703f4edbf14fc0d2a770d15796073
#
_entry.id   341703f4edbf14fc0d2a770d15796073
#
_cell.length_a   1.000
_cell.length_b   1.000
_cell.length_c   1.000
_cell.angle_alpha   90.00
_cell.angle_beta   90.00
_cell.angle_gamma   90.00
#
_symmetry.space_group_name_H-M   'P 1'
#
loop_
_entity.id
_entity.type
_entity.pdbx_description
1 polymer ?
#
loop_
_entity_poly.entity_id
_entity_poly.type
_entity_poly.pdbx_seq_one_letter_code
_entity_poly.pdbx_strand_id
1 'polypeptide(L)'
;ADKLYKLGYKNVVVYAGGLPEWKKQSLPTTAGAKKVDTVKKEQKPEFSKNGAKLGKDEGSIDGEWLKALIIDNKVPEYIQIVNVLPAKEFKKGNIKGSINIETDKLSAKEIVSKLPKNKTIIFNCSAGARSIEAWMKLKKDGIDVSEIFYFDANINCKDNNCKIEVNEPLE
;
A
#
# COMPACT_ATOMS: atom_id res chain seq x y z
N ALA A 1 -22.17 -5.82 -17.28
CA ALA A 1 -21.06 -4.97 -17.70
C ALA A 1 -20.57 -4.07 -16.55
N ASP A 2 -21.44 -3.31 -15.89
CA ASP A 2 -21.08 -2.30 -14.89
C ASP A 2 -20.21 -2.83 -13.73
N LYS A 3 -20.54 -4.03 -13.23
CA LYS A 3 -19.75 -4.67 -12.17
C LYS A 3 -18.33 -5.00 -12.62
N LEU A 4 -18.14 -5.37 -13.88
CA LEU A 4 -16.82 -5.66 -14.45
C LEU A 4 -16.03 -4.37 -14.74
N TYR A 5 -16.70 -3.31 -15.21
CA TYR A 5 -16.07 -2.01 -15.35
C TYR A 5 -15.56 -1.46 -14.01
N LYS A 6 -16.34 -1.63 -12.93
CA LYS A 6 -15.90 -1.26 -11.57
C LYS A 6 -14.69 -2.06 -11.07
N LEU A 7 -14.46 -3.26 -11.63
CA LEU A 7 -13.30 -4.11 -11.36
C LEU A 7 -12.11 -3.84 -12.30
N GLY A 8 -12.17 -2.77 -13.12
CA GLY A 8 -11.07 -2.34 -13.98
C GLY A 8 -11.02 -2.95 -15.38
N TYR A 9 -12.00 -3.78 -15.77
CA TYR A 9 -12.04 -4.34 -17.13
C TYR A 9 -12.51 -3.29 -18.15
N LYS A 10 -11.68 -2.92 -19.12
CA LYS A 10 -11.95 -1.82 -20.07
C LYS A 10 -12.73 -2.24 -21.32
N ASN A 11 -12.64 -3.51 -21.74
CA ASN A 11 -13.24 -4.01 -22.99
C ASN A 11 -14.29 -5.09 -22.68
N VAL A 12 -15.35 -4.68 -21.97
CA VAL A 12 -16.44 -5.58 -21.60
C VAL A 12 -17.57 -5.47 -22.60
N VAL A 13 -17.85 -6.56 -23.32
CA VAL A 13 -18.97 -6.66 -24.24
C VAL A 13 -20.01 -7.62 -23.65
N VAL A 14 -21.28 -7.22 -23.68
CA VAL A 14 -22.38 -8.06 -23.27
C VAL A 14 -23.07 -8.62 -24.50
N TYR A 15 -23.15 -9.95 -24.59
CA TYR A 15 -23.96 -10.62 -25.60
C TYR A 15 -25.40 -10.77 -25.10
N ALA A 16 -26.31 -9.99 -25.67
CA ALA A 16 -27.68 -9.85 -25.17
C ALA A 16 -28.49 -11.17 -25.22
N GLY A 17 -28.21 -12.05 -26.18
CA GLY A 17 -28.85 -13.36 -26.31
C GLY A 17 -28.40 -14.41 -25.30
N GLY A 18 -27.34 -14.12 -24.54
CA GLY A 18 -26.77 -15.06 -23.58
C GLY A 18 -26.23 -16.34 -24.23
N LEU A 19 -25.83 -17.30 -23.39
CA LEU A 19 -25.23 -18.57 -23.84
C LEU A 19 -26.20 -19.44 -24.70
N PRO A 20 -27.52 -19.50 -24.45
CA PRO A 20 -28.45 -20.26 -25.27
C PRO A 20 -28.48 -19.78 -26.72
N GLU A 21 -28.57 -18.47 -26.94
CA GLU A 21 -28.59 -17.88 -28.27
C GLU A 21 -27.21 -18.02 -29.00
N TRP A 22 -26.12 -17.88 -28.23
CA TRP A 22 -24.76 -18.12 -28.70
C TRP A 22 -24.61 -19.52 -29.28
N LYS A 23 -25.12 -20.56 -28.60
CA LYS A 23 -25.10 -21.95 -29.05
C LYS A 23 -26.00 -22.19 -30.27
N LYS A 24 -27.17 -21.56 -30.31
CA LYS A 24 -28.13 -21.65 -31.41
C LYS A 24 -27.54 -21.11 -32.72
N GLN A 25 -26.68 -20.11 -32.63
CA GLN A 25 -25.95 -19.54 -33.77
C GLN A 25 -24.68 -20.32 -34.10
N SER A 26 -24.46 -21.49 -33.52
CA SER A 26 -23.27 -22.33 -33.71
C SER A 26 -21.94 -21.61 -33.51
N LEU A 27 -21.93 -20.59 -32.66
CA LEU A 27 -20.73 -19.88 -32.32
C LEU A 27 -19.81 -20.72 -31.39
N PRO A 28 -18.49 -20.60 -31.54
CA PRO A 28 -17.56 -21.47 -30.84
C PRO A 28 -17.71 -21.39 -29.32
N THR A 29 -17.89 -22.55 -28.71
CA THR A 29 -17.86 -22.70 -27.24
C THR A 29 -16.82 -23.73 -26.88
N THR A 30 -16.00 -23.43 -25.86
CA THR A 30 -15.10 -24.43 -25.28
C THR A 30 -15.79 -25.12 -24.14
N ALA A 31 -16.14 -26.41 -24.28
CA ALA A 31 -16.55 -27.25 -23.16
C ALA A 31 -15.32 -27.65 -22.37
N GLY A 32 -15.28 -27.29 -21.11
CA GLY A 32 -14.11 -27.46 -20.28
C GLY A 32 -13.15 -26.29 -20.45
N ALA A 33 -13.33 -25.28 -19.64
CA ALA A 33 -12.26 -24.36 -19.42
C ALA A 33 -11.06 -25.19 -18.92
N LYS A 34 -10.09 -25.54 -19.82
CA LYS A 34 -8.73 -25.34 -19.37
C LYS A 34 -8.82 -23.96 -18.72
N LYS A 35 -8.59 -23.90 -17.40
CA LYS A 35 -8.31 -22.63 -16.74
C LYS A 35 -7.47 -21.88 -17.76
N VAL A 36 -8.01 -20.79 -18.33
CA VAL A 36 -7.16 -19.81 -18.91
C VAL A 36 -6.30 -19.41 -17.75
N ASP A 37 -5.15 -20.08 -17.67
CA ASP A 37 -4.09 -19.62 -16.84
C ASP A 37 -3.84 -18.21 -17.30
N THR A 38 -4.10 -17.36 -16.35
CA THR A 38 -3.50 -16.05 -16.36
C THR A 38 -4.19 -15.01 -17.22
N VAL A 39 -5.01 -14.29 -16.59
CA VAL A 39 -4.36 -13.04 -16.08
C VAL A 39 -3.12 -13.49 -15.30
N LYS A 40 -1.93 -13.33 -15.88
CA LYS A 40 -0.72 -13.18 -15.08
C LYS A 40 -1.11 -12.11 -14.08
N LYS A 41 -1.34 -12.47 -12.79
CA LYS A 41 -1.12 -11.56 -11.69
C LYS A 41 0.30 -11.10 -11.98
N GLU A 42 0.46 -9.86 -12.43
CA GLU A 42 1.77 -9.25 -12.38
C GLU A 42 2.22 -9.51 -10.98
N GLN A 43 3.24 -10.35 -10.82
CA GLN A 43 3.74 -10.68 -9.50
C GLN A 43 4.17 -9.35 -8.94
N LYS A 44 3.45 -8.88 -7.91
CA LYS A 44 3.81 -7.66 -7.21
C LYS A 44 5.29 -7.80 -6.88
N PRO A 45 6.14 -6.83 -7.23
CA PRO A 45 7.55 -6.94 -6.96
C PRO A 45 7.75 -7.18 -5.46
N GLU A 46 8.64 -8.08 -5.09
CA GLU A 46 8.92 -8.38 -3.69
C GLU A 46 9.60 -7.20 -2.98
N PHE A 47 10.34 -6.38 -3.76
CA PHE A 47 11.08 -5.23 -3.25
C PHE A 47 10.78 -3.97 -4.07
N SER A 48 10.86 -2.81 -3.42
CA SER A 48 10.87 -1.50 -4.08
C SER A 48 12.17 -1.30 -4.88
N LYS A 49 12.25 -0.24 -5.69
CA LYS A 49 13.48 0.09 -6.45
C LYS A 49 14.71 0.26 -5.55
N ASN A 50 14.50 0.81 -4.35
CA ASN A 50 15.57 1.04 -3.38
C ASN A 50 15.81 -0.15 -2.44
N GLY A 51 15.08 -1.27 -2.60
CA GLY A 51 15.30 -2.51 -1.84
C GLY A 51 14.48 -2.64 -0.55
N ALA A 52 13.44 -1.84 -0.36
CA ALA A 52 12.50 -2.03 0.74
C ALA A 52 11.57 -3.21 0.44
N LYS A 53 11.42 -4.14 1.38
CA LYS A 53 10.57 -5.32 1.20
C LYS A 53 9.10 -4.95 1.28
N LEU A 54 8.34 -5.29 0.24
CA LEU A 54 6.93 -4.92 0.11
C LEU A 54 6.01 -5.92 0.82
N GLY A 55 4.96 -5.41 1.43
CA GLY A 55 3.92 -6.22 2.06
C GLY A 55 2.92 -6.79 1.04
N LYS A 56 1.92 -7.51 1.51
CA LYS A 56 0.90 -8.15 0.66
C LYS A 56 -0.07 -7.14 0.06
N ASP A 57 -0.50 -6.15 0.83
CA ASP A 57 -1.43 -5.13 0.38
C ASP A 57 -0.76 -4.09 -0.52
N GLU A 58 -1.52 -3.45 -1.38
CA GLU A 58 -1.00 -2.40 -2.22
C GLU A 58 -0.52 -1.21 -1.38
N GLY A 59 0.72 -0.78 -1.60
CA GLY A 59 1.34 0.32 -0.86
C GLY A 59 1.83 -0.05 0.54
N SER A 60 1.63 -1.28 1.01
CA SER A 60 2.17 -1.72 2.29
C SER A 60 3.64 -2.11 2.19
N ILE A 61 4.38 -1.87 3.27
CA ILE A 61 5.70 -2.46 3.51
C ILE A 61 5.53 -3.82 4.22
N ASP A 62 6.47 -4.76 4.05
CA ASP A 62 6.49 -5.99 4.87
C ASP A 62 6.73 -5.60 6.34
N GLY A 63 5.70 -5.82 7.15
CA GLY A 63 5.67 -5.32 8.52
C GLY A 63 6.69 -6.01 9.41
N GLU A 64 6.87 -7.32 9.30
CA GLU A 64 7.84 -8.04 10.14
C GLU A 64 9.29 -7.71 9.74
N TRP A 65 9.55 -7.51 8.45
CA TRP A 65 10.86 -7.04 7.99
C TRP A 65 11.20 -5.66 8.55
N LEU A 66 10.27 -4.70 8.46
CA LEU A 66 10.51 -3.35 8.97
C LEU A 66 10.63 -3.33 10.50
N LYS A 67 9.79 -4.07 11.20
CA LYS A 67 9.84 -4.24 12.65
C LYS A 67 11.21 -4.75 13.12
N ALA A 68 11.76 -5.78 12.47
CA ALA A 68 13.08 -6.30 12.80
C ALA A 68 14.16 -5.21 12.66
N LEU A 69 14.14 -4.43 11.56
CA LEU A 69 15.07 -3.33 11.35
C LEU A 69 14.97 -2.22 12.41
N ILE A 70 13.75 -1.90 12.84
CA ILE A 70 13.52 -0.89 13.88
C ILE A 70 14.04 -1.37 15.23
N ILE A 71 13.72 -2.60 15.63
CA ILE A 71 14.15 -3.19 16.91
C ILE A 71 15.68 -3.28 16.98
N ASP A 72 16.31 -3.70 15.89
CA ASP A 72 17.76 -3.85 15.80
C ASP A 72 18.50 -2.50 15.61
N ASN A 73 17.79 -1.38 15.47
CA ASN A 73 18.36 -0.07 15.07
C ASN A 73 19.17 -0.13 13.75
N LYS A 74 18.72 -0.93 12.79
CA LYS A 74 19.37 -1.15 11.49
C LYS A 74 18.55 -0.64 10.31
N VAL A 75 17.66 0.35 10.52
CA VAL A 75 16.91 0.96 9.42
C VAL A 75 17.91 1.59 8.43
N PRO A 76 17.91 1.16 7.15
CA PRO A 76 18.86 1.66 6.16
C PRO A 76 18.69 3.16 5.91
N GLU A 77 19.80 3.85 5.57
CA GLU A 77 19.79 5.30 5.33
C GLU A 77 18.91 5.74 4.16
N TYR A 78 18.66 4.84 3.19
CA TYR A 78 17.76 5.12 2.08
C TYR A 78 16.28 5.11 2.48
N ILE A 79 15.93 4.65 3.69
CA ILE A 79 14.58 4.68 4.25
C ILE A 79 14.41 5.88 5.16
N GLN A 80 13.30 6.59 4.98
CA GLN A 80 12.83 7.58 5.95
C GLN A 80 11.47 7.17 6.49
N ILE A 81 11.41 6.89 7.78
CA ILE A 81 10.14 6.68 8.49
C ILE A 81 9.53 8.05 8.80
N VAL A 82 8.27 8.23 8.43
CA VAL A 82 7.51 9.48 8.61
C VAL A 82 6.29 9.20 9.46
N ASN A 83 6.28 9.74 10.66
CA ASN A 83 5.12 9.67 11.54
C ASN A 83 4.09 10.73 11.11
N VAL A 84 2.87 10.27 10.80
CA VAL A 84 1.79 11.12 10.27
C VAL A 84 0.85 11.67 11.34
N LEU A 85 1.09 11.37 12.61
CA LEU A 85 0.28 11.83 13.73
C LEU A 85 0.49 13.32 14.02
N PRO A 86 -0.45 13.96 14.75
CA PRO A 86 -0.25 15.30 15.29
C PRO A 86 1.06 15.40 16.10
N ALA A 87 1.71 16.55 16.03
CA ALA A 87 2.99 16.78 16.70
C ALA A 87 2.95 16.50 18.22
N LYS A 88 1.79 16.72 18.86
CA LYS A 88 1.59 16.41 20.28
C LYS A 88 1.69 14.91 20.56
N GLU A 89 1.16 14.07 19.66
CA GLU A 89 1.24 12.60 19.78
C GLU A 89 2.65 12.11 19.46
N PHE A 90 3.29 12.64 18.43
CA PHE A 90 4.67 12.33 18.08
C PHE A 90 5.65 12.56 19.24
N LYS A 91 5.46 13.64 20.01
CA LYS A 91 6.30 13.98 21.17
C LYS A 91 6.16 13.01 22.34
N LYS A 92 5.07 12.26 22.44
CA LYS A 92 4.87 11.24 23.49
C LYS A 92 5.76 10.03 23.32
N GLY A 93 6.14 9.74 22.07
CA GLY A 93 7.01 8.64 21.70
C GLY A 93 6.93 8.37 20.21
N ASN A 94 8.05 8.02 19.62
CA ASN A 94 8.14 7.77 18.18
C ASN A 94 9.27 6.77 17.88
N ILE A 95 9.28 6.23 16.66
CA ILE A 95 10.36 5.37 16.18
C ILE A 95 11.62 6.23 16.02
N LYS A 96 12.74 5.75 16.54
CA LYS A 96 14.04 6.44 16.46
C LYS A 96 14.39 6.78 15.01
N GLY A 97 14.76 8.03 14.76
CA GLY A 97 15.10 8.53 13.42
C GLY A 97 13.89 8.87 12.54
N SER A 98 12.65 8.68 13.03
CA SER A 98 11.48 9.15 12.31
C SER A 98 11.34 10.67 12.36
N ILE A 99 10.77 11.24 11.29
CA ILE A 99 10.35 12.65 11.25
C ILE A 99 8.83 12.73 11.39
N ASN A 100 8.31 13.90 11.75
CA ASN A 100 6.88 14.12 11.88
C ASN A 100 6.34 15.03 10.77
N ILE A 101 5.32 14.55 10.08
CA ILE A 101 4.53 15.33 9.11
C ILE A 101 3.05 15.06 9.41
N GLU A 102 2.36 15.99 10.07
CA GLU A 102 0.93 15.88 10.36
C GLU A 102 0.13 15.97 9.05
N THR A 103 -0.32 14.82 8.52
CA THR A 103 -0.92 14.72 7.17
C THR A 103 -2.40 15.06 7.13
N ASP A 104 -3.10 15.04 8.25
CA ASP A 104 -4.56 15.25 8.31
C ASP A 104 -4.96 16.64 7.77
N LYS A 105 -4.13 17.66 7.99
CA LYS A 105 -4.38 19.06 7.64
C LYS A 105 -3.74 19.49 6.32
N LEU A 106 -2.97 18.60 5.67
CA LEU A 106 -2.21 18.92 4.48
C LEU A 106 -2.85 18.32 3.23
N SER A 107 -2.77 19.03 2.12
CA SER A 107 -3.04 18.48 0.79
C SER A 107 -1.94 17.50 0.39
N ALA A 108 -2.19 16.65 -0.61
CA ALA A 108 -1.19 15.70 -1.11
C ALA A 108 0.10 16.41 -1.59
N LYS A 109 -0.03 17.56 -2.28
CA LYS A 109 1.10 18.37 -2.75
C LYS A 109 1.94 18.92 -1.59
N GLU A 110 1.29 19.40 -0.53
CA GLU A 110 1.98 19.89 0.67
C GLU A 110 2.70 18.76 1.41
N ILE A 111 2.09 17.57 1.52
CA ILE A 111 2.75 16.40 2.08
C ILE A 111 4.04 16.12 1.31
N VAL A 112 3.95 15.96 -0.02
CA VAL A 112 5.10 15.63 -0.88
C VAL A 112 6.20 16.69 -0.78
N SER A 113 5.84 17.98 -0.70
CA SER A 113 6.83 19.07 -0.59
C SER A 113 7.68 18.98 0.69
N LYS A 114 7.18 18.31 1.73
CA LYS A 114 7.83 18.12 3.03
C LYS A 114 8.60 16.81 3.12
N LEU A 115 8.39 15.87 2.18
CA LEU A 115 9.07 14.58 2.20
C LEU A 115 10.54 14.73 1.75
N PRO A 116 11.47 14.00 2.38
CA PRO A 116 12.84 13.91 1.89
C PRO A 116 12.89 13.34 0.47
N LYS A 117 13.69 13.97 -0.38
CA LYS A 117 13.92 13.50 -1.76
C LYS A 117 14.89 12.32 -1.78
N ASN A 118 14.76 11.47 -2.78
CA ASN A 118 15.65 10.34 -3.04
C ASN A 118 15.70 9.29 -1.91
N LYS A 119 14.62 9.17 -1.14
CA LYS A 119 14.48 8.14 -0.11
C LYS A 119 13.19 7.35 -0.32
N THR A 120 13.20 6.11 0.11
CA THR A 120 11.97 5.35 0.31
C THR A 120 11.27 5.88 1.55
N ILE A 121 10.05 6.32 1.41
CA ILE A 121 9.24 6.89 2.49
C ILE A 121 8.32 5.82 3.06
N ILE A 122 8.31 5.68 4.39
CA ILE A 122 7.39 4.78 5.06
C ILE A 122 6.57 5.57 6.08
N PHE A 123 5.30 5.76 5.78
CA PHE A 123 4.37 6.38 6.71
C PHE A 123 4.05 5.43 7.87
N ASN A 124 4.04 5.95 9.10
CA ASN A 124 3.57 5.23 10.26
C ASN A 124 2.66 6.11 11.14
N CYS A 125 1.82 5.45 11.92
CA CYS A 125 1.04 6.06 12.99
C CYS A 125 0.98 5.10 14.19
N SER A 126 0.04 5.30 15.11
CA SER A 126 -0.11 4.44 16.29
C SER A 126 -0.76 3.08 16.01
N ALA A 127 -1.60 2.96 14.96
CA ALA A 127 -2.43 1.77 14.72
C ALA A 127 -2.61 1.42 13.22
N GLY A 128 -1.84 2.01 12.30
CA GLY A 128 -1.89 1.75 10.87
C GLY A 128 -2.87 2.62 10.08
N ALA A 129 -4.07 2.88 10.57
CA ALA A 129 -5.14 3.53 9.80
C ALA A 129 -4.75 4.88 9.15
N ARG A 130 -4.18 5.81 9.92
CA ARG A 130 -3.78 7.13 9.38
C ARG A 130 -2.61 7.07 8.40
N SER A 131 -1.72 6.08 8.54
CA SER A 131 -0.64 5.87 7.58
C SER A 131 -1.18 5.38 6.24
N ILE A 132 -2.17 4.49 6.25
CA ILE A 132 -2.92 4.04 5.07
C ILE A 132 -3.65 5.23 4.42
N GLU A 133 -4.39 6.02 5.21
CA GLU A 133 -5.12 7.20 4.71
C GLU A 133 -4.19 8.23 4.06
N ALA A 134 -3.03 8.50 4.65
CA ALA A 134 -2.03 9.40 4.08
C ALA A 134 -1.52 8.89 2.73
N TRP A 135 -1.21 7.60 2.62
CA TRP A 135 -0.78 6.98 1.38
C TRP A 135 -1.89 7.02 0.31
N MET A 136 -3.12 6.64 0.68
CA MET A 136 -4.28 6.68 -0.22
C MET A 136 -4.58 8.09 -0.72
N LYS A 137 -4.42 9.12 0.13
CA LYS A 137 -4.57 10.53 -0.27
C LYS A 137 -3.60 10.90 -1.38
N LEU A 138 -2.32 10.52 -1.25
CA LEU A 138 -1.32 10.76 -2.30
C LEU A 138 -1.69 10.05 -3.60
N LYS A 139 -2.03 8.78 -3.53
CA LYS A 139 -2.39 7.97 -4.70
C LYS A 139 -3.63 8.52 -5.41
N LYS A 140 -4.67 8.91 -4.66
CA LYS A 140 -5.91 9.47 -5.20
C LYS A 140 -5.67 10.77 -5.97
N ASP A 141 -4.74 11.59 -5.52
CA ASP A 141 -4.37 12.85 -6.14
C ASP A 141 -3.35 12.68 -7.30
N GLY A 142 -3.07 11.43 -7.71
CA GLY A 142 -2.20 11.12 -8.84
C GLY A 142 -0.71 11.33 -8.58
N ILE A 143 -0.30 11.40 -7.30
CA ILE A 143 1.12 11.46 -6.93
C ILE A 143 1.78 10.11 -7.21
N ASP A 144 3.00 10.13 -7.72
CA ASP A 144 3.82 8.92 -7.84
C ASP A 144 4.19 8.41 -6.44
N VAL A 145 3.63 7.26 -6.08
CA VAL A 145 3.84 6.60 -4.78
C VAL A 145 4.75 5.37 -4.90
N SER A 146 5.52 5.24 -5.98
CA SER A 146 6.36 4.05 -6.25
C SER A 146 7.43 3.77 -5.18
N GLU A 147 7.86 4.80 -4.44
CA GLU A 147 8.78 4.73 -3.30
C GLU A 147 8.16 5.32 -2.01
N ILE A 148 6.84 5.35 -1.92
CA ILE A 148 6.10 5.78 -0.73
C ILE A 148 5.19 4.65 -0.29
N PHE A 149 5.36 4.20 0.93
CA PHE A 149 4.65 3.04 1.50
C PHE A 149 4.05 3.39 2.86
N TYR A 150 3.19 2.54 3.37
CA TYR A 150 2.70 2.63 4.74
C TYR A 150 3.07 1.38 5.55
N PHE A 151 3.25 1.59 6.84
CA PHE A 151 3.46 0.54 7.83
C PHE A 151 2.16 0.31 8.59
N ASP A 152 1.56 -0.85 8.41
CA ASP A 152 0.35 -1.25 9.10
C ASP A 152 0.71 -2.04 10.36
N ALA A 153 0.73 -1.35 11.49
CA ALA A 153 1.10 -1.92 12.78
C ALA A 153 0.55 -1.10 13.94
N ASN A 154 0.32 -1.77 15.07
CA ASN A 154 0.13 -1.11 16.35
C ASN A 154 1.50 -0.76 16.95
N ILE A 155 1.74 0.52 17.16
CA ILE A 155 3.04 1.05 17.58
C ILE A 155 2.87 1.88 18.85
N ASN A 156 3.52 1.46 19.92
CA ASN A 156 3.57 2.18 21.19
C ASN A 156 5.03 2.38 21.60
N CYS A 157 5.49 3.64 21.57
CA CYS A 157 6.86 4.00 21.90
C CYS A 157 6.93 4.77 23.22
N LYS A 158 7.87 4.39 24.07
CA LYS A 158 8.31 5.14 25.26
C LYS A 158 9.82 5.26 25.22
N ASP A 159 10.35 6.46 25.40
CA ASP A 159 11.80 6.71 25.49
C ASP A 159 12.63 6.00 24.41
N ASN A 160 12.18 6.07 23.17
CA ASN A 160 12.75 5.38 21.98
C ASN A 160 12.63 3.84 21.99
N ASN A 161 12.02 3.24 22.99
CA ASN A 161 11.65 1.83 22.97
C ASN A 161 10.24 1.67 22.44
N CYS A 162 10.09 0.97 21.32
CA CYS A 162 8.81 0.75 20.67
C CYS A 162 8.36 -0.70 20.80
N LYS A 163 7.15 -0.89 21.32
CA LYS A 163 6.42 -2.15 21.16
C LYS A 163 5.68 -2.06 19.82
N ILE A 164 5.94 -3.02 18.93
CA ILE A 164 5.38 -3.06 17.58
C ILE A 164 4.68 -4.40 17.39
N GLU A 165 3.40 -4.36 17.03
CA GLU A 165 2.59 -5.50 16.66
C GLU A 165 2.10 -5.26 15.24
N VAL A 166 2.57 -6.08 14.30
CA VAL A 166 2.19 -5.96 12.88
C VAL A 166 0.75 -6.43 12.72
N ASN A 167 -0.07 -5.65 12.02
CA ASN A 167 -1.44 -6.04 11.71
C ASN A 167 -1.47 -7.09 10.59
N GLU A 168 -2.50 -7.93 10.58
CA GLU A 168 -2.72 -8.86 9.48
C GLU A 168 -3.10 -8.08 8.20
N PRO A 169 -2.71 -8.60 7.03
CA PRO A 169 -3.11 -7.99 5.76
C PRO A 169 -4.63 -7.85 5.65
N LEU A 170 -5.08 -6.80 5.01
CA LEU A 170 -6.47 -6.66 4.61
C LEU A 170 -6.74 -7.67 3.50
N GLU A 171 -7.63 -8.64 3.71
CA GLU A 171 -8.05 -9.61 2.69
C GLU A 171 -8.93 -8.99 1.58
#